data_22188e55599b749ecec185b602ea5581
#
_entry.id   22188e55599b749ecec185b602ea5581
#
_cell.length_a   1.000
_cell.length_b   1.000
_cell.length_c   1.000
_cell.angle_alpha   90.00
_cell.angle_beta   90.00
_cell.angle_gamma   90.00
#
_symmetry.space_group_name_H-M   'P 1'
#
loop_
_entity.id
_entity.type
_entity.pdbx_description
1 polymer ?
#
loop_
_entity_poly.entity_id
_entity_poly.type
_entity_poly.pdbx_seq_one_letter_code
_entity_poly.pdbx_strand_id
1 'polypeptide(L)'
;MFKKLFTGVAAAACLVSAALPIKSNAANSTMLTSYYAHYFHGRTTANGERFNMWANTAASPFLPFGTRLRVCYSSCVDVRINDRGPFVGNRSLDLSYGAASQIGLLGPGVAWTTVTYL
;
A
#
# COMPACT_ATOMS: atom_id res chain seq x y z
N MET A 1 -41.92 -0.57 -28.41
CA MET A 1 -41.53 -0.59 -28.04
C MET A 1 -41.15 -0.16 -27.63
N PHE A 2 -40.66 -0.19 -27.29
CA PHE A 2 -40.09 -0.09 -26.54
C PHE A 2 -39.37 -0.11 -26.09
N LYS A 3 -39.53 -0.41 -26.19
CA LYS A 3 -38.76 -0.84 -25.64
C LYS A 3 -37.78 -0.66 -25.72
N LYS A 4 -37.86 -0.52 -26.23
CA LYS A 4 -36.80 -0.55 -26.22
C LYS A 4 -36.12 0.06 -25.89
N LEU A 5 -36.37 0.05 -25.80
CA LEU A 5 -35.59 0.38 -25.30
C LEU A 5 -34.96 0.61 -24.87
N PHE A 6 -34.79 0.32 -24.81
CA PHE A 6 -34.01 0.21 -24.17
C PHE A 6 -33.17 0.21 -24.09
N THR A 7 -33.70 0.02 -24.57
CA THR A 7 -32.74 -0.22 -24.47
C THR A 7 -31.84 0.14 -24.46
N GLY A 8 -31.91 0.27 -24.53
CA GLY A 8 -30.95 0.36 -24.33
C GLY A 8 -30.21 0.73 -24.11
N VAL A 9 -30.18 0.66 -24.01
CA VAL A 9 -29.34 0.85 -23.65
C VAL A 9 -28.66 1.00 -23.29
N ALA A 10 -28.67 0.85 -23.25
CA ALA A 10 -27.93 0.78 -22.78
C ALA A 10 -27.20 0.84 -22.54
N ALA A 11 -27.20 0.67 -22.60
CA ALA A 11 -26.40 0.52 -22.30
C ALA A 11 -25.63 0.65 -22.12
N ALA A 12 -25.70 0.59 -22.24
CA ALA A 12 -24.86 0.54 -22.02
C ALA A 12 -24.14 0.83 -21.75
N ALA A 13 -24.10 0.84 -21.74
CA ALA A 13 -23.33 0.97 -21.41
C ALA A 13 -22.74 1.10 -20.94
N CYS A 14 -22.66 0.93 -20.81
CA CYS A 14 -22.04 0.88 -20.31
C CYS A 14 -21.41 0.69 -19.91
N LEU A 15 -21.35 0.21 -19.80
CA LEU A 15 -20.67 -0.08 -19.34
C LEU A 15 -19.79 -0.05 -19.33
N VAL A 16 -20.10 -0.48 -19.06
CA VAL A 16 -19.10 -0.61 -19.40
C VAL A 16 -17.80 -0.16 -19.12
N SER A 17 -17.06 -0.38 -19.40
CA SER A 17 -15.77 0.23 -19.51
C SER A 17 -15.49 1.19 -18.39
N ALA A 18 -16.46 1.73 -17.86
CA ALA A 18 -16.33 2.68 -16.77
C ALA A 18 -15.65 2.07 -15.55
N ALA A 19 -15.67 0.76 -15.44
CA ALA A 19 -15.08 0.10 -14.27
C ALA A 19 -13.58 0.34 -14.14
N LEU A 20 -12.88 0.47 -15.24
CA LEU A 20 -11.42 0.57 -15.19
C LEU A 20 -10.91 1.85 -14.53
N PRO A 21 -11.38 3.02 -14.90
CA PRO A 21 -10.92 4.24 -14.25
C PRO A 21 -11.21 4.25 -12.76
N ILE A 22 -12.33 3.68 -12.37
CA ILE A 22 -12.73 3.66 -10.98
C ILE A 22 -11.72 2.87 -10.15
N LYS A 23 -11.25 1.75 -10.66
CA LYS A 23 -10.28 0.95 -9.92
C LYS A 23 -8.98 1.70 -9.71
N SER A 24 -8.50 2.40 -10.70
CA SER A 24 -7.29 3.18 -10.56
C SER A 24 -7.41 4.22 -9.46
N ASN A 25 -8.53 4.92 -9.42
CA ASN A 25 -8.74 5.95 -8.42
C ASN A 25 -8.78 5.38 -7.02
N ALA A 26 -9.39 4.22 -6.87
CA ALA A 26 -9.52 3.58 -5.56
C ALA A 26 -8.18 3.08 -5.02
N ALA A 27 -7.18 2.92 -5.89
CA ALA A 27 -5.90 2.35 -5.49
C ALA A 27 -4.99 3.33 -4.76
N ASN A 28 -5.25 4.63 -4.86
CA ASN A 28 -4.36 5.66 -4.28
C ASN A 28 -4.88 6.13 -2.94
N SER A 29 -3.94 6.31 -1.99
CA SER A 29 -4.25 6.91 -0.71
C SER A 29 -2.98 7.53 -0.13
N THR A 30 -3.13 8.24 0.99
CA THR A 30 -1.98 8.73 1.76
C THR A 30 -1.95 8.02 3.09
N MET A 31 -0.76 7.70 3.56
CA MET A 31 -0.57 7.03 4.84
C MET A 31 0.56 7.68 5.60
N LEU A 32 0.38 7.83 6.91
CA LEU A 32 1.45 8.27 7.80
C LEU A 32 2.37 7.07 8.00
N THR A 33 3.61 7.19 7.55
CA THR A 33 4.54 6.08 7.38
C THR A 33 5.81 6.32 8.19
N SER A 34 6.28 5.26 8.84
CA SER A 34 7.55 5.23 9.56
C SER A 34 8.36 4.02 9.10
N TYR A 35 9.45 3.69 9.82
CA TYR A 35 10.21 2.50 9.50
C TYR A 35 10.73 1.84 10.76
N TYR A 36 11.05 0.53 10.65
CA TYR A 36 11.50 -0.31 11.76
C TYR A 36 12.87 0.11 12.27
N ALA A 37 13.09 -0.05 13.57
CA ALA A 37 14.43 0.06 14.15
C ALA A 37 15.30 -1.13 13.74
N HIS A 38 16.61 -0.92 13.71
CA HIS A 38 17.59 -1.95 13.31
C HIS A 38 17.51 -3.20 14.14
N TYR A 39 17.20 -3.10 15.43
CA TYR A 39 17.24 -4.27 16.30
C TYR A 39 16.15 -5.31 15.97
N PHE A 40 15.19 -4.97 15.13
CA PHE A 40 14.21 -5.95 14.67
C PHE A 40 14.76 -6.92 13.62
N HIS A 41 15.92 -6.61 13.04
CA HIS A 41 16.51 -7.47 12.02
C HIS A 41 16.72 -8.88 12.56
N GLY A 42 16.26 -9.87 11.80
CA GLY A 42 16.36 -11.29 12.17
C GLY A 42 15.22 -11.80 13.05
N ARG A 43 14.33 -10.94 13.51
CA ARG A 43 13.18 -11.37 14.30
C ARG A 43 12.09 -11.93 13.42
N THR A 44 11.22 -12.76 13.99
CA THR A 44 10.09 -13.33 13.26
C THR A 44 8.98 -12.28 13.14
N THR A 45 8.49 -12.09 11.92
CA THR A 45 7.36 -11.20 11.67
C THR A 45 6.03 -11.88 11.96
N ALA A 46 4.94 -11.11 11.92
CA ALA A 46 3.61 -11.65 12.23
C ALA A 46 3.17 -12.75 11.26
N ASN A 47 3.63 -12.72 10.00
CA ASN A 47 3.29 -13.78 9.04
C ASN A 47 4.23 -14.99 9.11
N GLY A 48 5.17 -15.01 10.05
CA GLY A 48 6.08 -16.14 10.26
C GLY A 48 7.42 -16.04 9.55
N GLU A 49 7.62 -15.03 8.72
CA GLU A 49 8.91 -14.82 8.06
C GLU A 49 9.94 -14.26 9.02
N ARG A 50 11.22 -14.47 8.73
CA ARG A 50 12.28 -13.77 9.42
C ARG A 50 12.44 -12.38 8.81
N PHE A 51 12.39 -11.35 9.64
CA PHE A 51 12.53 -9.99 9.16
C PHE A 51 13.93 -9.72 8.62
N ASN A 52 13.99 -9.25 7.40
CA ASN A 52 15.22 -8.78 6.75
C ASN A 52 15.09 -7.27 6.54
N MET A 53 15.87 -6.50 7.26
CA MET A 53 15.76 -5.03 7.20
C MET A 53 16.08 -4.46 5.83
N TRP A 54 16.74 -5.23 4.97
CA TRP A 54 17.10 -4.77 3.62
C TRP A 54 16.08 -5.15 2.56
N ALA A 55 15.18 -6.07 2.86
CA ALA A 55 14.15 -6.49 1.91
C ALA A 55 13.05 -5.43 1.81
N ASN A 56 12.35 -5.38 0.69
CA ASN A 56 11.27 -4.42 0.46
C ASN A 56 9.97 -4.94 1.06
N THR A 57 9.84 -4.80 2.37
CA THR A 57 8.66 -5.24 3.11
C THR A 57 8.16 -4.14 4.03
N ALA A 58 6.93 -4.33 4.52
CA ALA A 58 6.32 -3.37 5.43
C ALA A 58 5.36 -4.05 6.38
N ALA A 59 5.08 -3.37 7.50
CA ALA A 59 4.03 -3.74 8.42
C ALA A 59 2.82 -2.84 8.21
N SER A 60 1.64 -3.41 8.40
CA SER A 60 0.37 -2.70 8.41
C SER A 60 -0.48 -3.23 9.54
N PRO A 61 -1.25 -2.37 10.24
CA PRO A 61 -2.14 -2.86 11.29
C PRO A 61 -3.29 -3.70 10.76
N PHE A 62 -3.65 -3.55 9.48
CA PHE A 62 -4.91 -4.12 8.99
C PHE A 62 -4.84 -4.73 7.57
N LEU A 63 -3.87 -4.39 6.74
CA LEU A 63 -3.83 -4.92 5.37
C LEU A 63 -3.44 -6.40 5.39
N PRO A 64 -4.06 -7.23 4.54
CA PRO A 64 -3.72 -8.65 4.47
C PRO A 64 -2.25 -8.88 4.16
N PHE A 65 -1.68 -9.94 4.73
CA PHE A 65 -0.32 -10.34 4.38
C PHE A 65 -0.25 -10.66 2.89
N GLY A 66 0.85 -10.25 2.27
CA GLY A 66 1.03 -10.42 0.84
C GLY A 66 0.52 -9.24 0.01
N THR A 67 -0.21 -8.30 0.61
CA THR A 67 -0.62 -7.09 -0.09
C THR A 67 0.61 -6.35 -0.59
N ARG A 68 0.58 -5.93 -1.85
CA ARG A 68 1.68 -5.20 -2.46
C ARG A 68 1.29 -3.76 -2.68
N LEU A 69 2.19 -2.88 -2.28
CA LEU A 69 1.96 -1.44 -2.32
C LEU A 69 3.14 -0.76 -2.99
N ARG A 70 2.86 0.29 -3.76
CA ARG A 70 3.88 1.26 -4.16
C ARG A 70 3.80 2.44 -3.23
N VAL A 71 4.90 2.74 -2.55
CA VAL A 71 4.98 3.79 -1.55
C VAL A 71 5.94 4.85 -2.04
N CYS A 72 5.48 6.09 -2.08
CA CYS A 72 6.26 7.22 -2.63
C CYS A 72 6.39 8.34 -1.62
N TYR A 73 7.61 8.86 -1.49
CA TYR A 73 7.92 10.08 -0.75
C TYR A 73 8.79 10.96 -1.64
N SER A 74 10.11 10.93 -1.53
CA SER A 74 10.99 11.59 -2.52
C SER A 74 11.11 10.76 -3.79
N SER A 75 10.99 9.45 -3.67
CA SER A 75 10.93 8.50 -4.77
C SER A 75 10.02 7.36 -4.33
N CYS A 76 9.93 6.30 -5.12
CA CYS A 76 8.97 5.23 -4.87
C CYS A 76 9.66 3.89 -4.66
N VAL A 77 9.01 3.01 -3.89
CA VAL A 77 9.45 1.63 -3.69
C VAL A 77 8.21 0.76 -3.61
N ASP A 78 8.30 -0.45 -4.14
CA ASP A 78 7.24 -1.45 -4.01
C ASP A 78 7.56 -2.35 -2.83
N VAL A 79 6.59 -2.54 -1.94
CA VAL A 79 6.75 -3.35 -0.73
C VAL A 79 5.65 -4.38 -0.63
N ARG A 80 5.91 -5.41 0.17
CA ARG A 80 4.95 -6.47 0.48
C ARG A 80 4.66 -6.45 1.98
N ILE A 81 3.39 -6.53 2.35
CA ILE A 81 3.00 -6.57 3.76
C ILE A 81 3.29 -7.95 4.32
N ASN A 82 4.09 -8.02 5.37
CA ASN A 82 4.43 -9.28 6.03
C ASN A 82 4.36 -9.20 7.55
N ASP A 83 3.94 -8.08 8.12
CA ASP A 83 3.94 -7.89 9.55
C ASP A 83 2.77 -7.01 9.99
N ARG A 84 2.56 -6.94 11.31
CA ARG A 84 1.53 -6.13 11.94
C ARG A 84 2.14 -4.97 12.71
N GLY A 85 1.42 -3.85 12.68
CA GLY A 85 1.85 -2.57 13.23
C GLY A 85 2.01 -1.56 12.12
N PRO A 86 2.37 -0.34 12.44
CA PRO A 86 2.65 0.18 13.78
C PRO A 86 1.37 0.39 14.59
N PHE A 87 1.53 0.45 15.92
CA PHE A 87 0.39 0.65 16.83
C PHE A 87 0.56 1.95 17.63
N VAL A 88 1.31 2.91 17.09
CA VAL A 88 1.63 4.16 17.76
C VAL A 88 0.98 5.30 16.99
N GLY A 89 0.21 6.12 17.68
CA GLY A 89 -0.44 7.26 17.07
C GLY A 89 -1.34 6.86 15.91
N ASN A 90 -1.32 7.66 14.86
CA ASN A 90 -2.10 7.39 13.66
C ASN A 90 -1.25 6.91 12.49
N ARG A 91 -0.10 6.29 12.78
CA ARG A 91 0.74 5.69 11.75
C ARG A 91 0.03 4.48 11.16
N SER A 92 0.10 4.34 9.85
CA SER A 92 -0.59 3.27 9.14
C SER A 92 0.34 2.31 8.41
N LEU A 93 1.62 2.62 8.35
CA LEU A 93 2.58 1.81 7.60
C LEU A 93 3.95 1.94 8.24
N ASP A 94 4.68 0.82 8.30
CA ASP A 94 6.03 0.80 8.86
C ASP A 94 6.93 0.05 7.89
N LEU A 95 7.83 0.78 7.21
CA LEU A 95 8.67 0.21 6.17
C LEU A 95 9.90 -0.46 6.76
N SER A 96 10.46 -1.43 6.04
CA SER A 96 11.81 -1.90 6.33
C SER A 96 12.79 -0.73 6.16
N TYR A 97 13.96 -0.85 6.79
CA TYR A 97 14.99 0.17 6.63
C TYR A 97 15.40 0.34 5.17
N GLY A 98 15.58 -0.76 4.46
CA GLY A 98 15.96 -0.72 3.05
C GLY A 98 14.93 -0.02 2.18
N ALA A 99 13.65 -0.31 2.41
CA ALA A 99 12.57 0.37 1.68
C ALA A 99 12.55 1.86 1.99
N ALA A 100 12.65 2.22 3.27
CA ALA A 100 12.63 3.62 3.69
C ALA A 100 13.81 4.39 3.09
N SER A 101 14.98 3.77 3.01
CA SER A 101 16.16 4.42 2.44
C SER A 101 15.97 4.76 0.97
N GLN A 102 15.27 3.90 0.23
CA GLN A 102 15.06 4.09 -1.20
C GLN A 102 14.16 5.28 -1.51
N ILE A 103 13.29 5.67 -0.59
CA ILE A 103 12.33 6.75 -0.85
C ILE A 103 12.69 8.05 -0.11
N GLY A 104 13.82 8.07 0.61
CA GLY A 104 14.26 9.27 1.31
C GLY A 104 13.59 9.46 2.67
N LEU A 105 13.02 8.41 3.26
CA LEU A 105 12.29 8.52 4.51
C LEU A 105 13.20 8.51 5.75
N LEU A 106 14.44 8.09 5.63
CA LEU A 106 15.32 7.95 6.80
C LEU A 106 15.52 9.27 7.54
N GLY A 107 15.63 10.38 6.81
CA GLY A 107 15.82 11.68 7.42
C GLY A 107 14.63 12.11 8.27
N PRO A 108 13.44 12.23 7.69
CA PRO A 108 12.25 12.61 8.47
C PRO A 108 11.85 11.56 9.51
N GLY A 109 12.06 10.29 9.23
CA GLY A 109 11.68 9.18 10.11
C GLY A 109 10.21 8.84 10.06
N VAL A 110 9.34 9.82 10.04
CA VAL A 110 7.88 9.69 9.90
C VAL A 110 7.40 10.76 8.95
N ALA A 111 6.62 10.39 7.95
CA ALA A 111 6.08 11.34 6.99
C ALA A 111 4.84 10.77 6.30
N TRP A 112 4.04 11.65 5.74
CA TRP A 112 2.93 11.24 4.87
C TRP A 112 3.50 10.78 3.54
N THR A 113 3.07 9.61 3.10
CA THR A 113 3.48 9.02 1.82
C THR A 113 2.26 8.78 0.96
N THR A 114 2.46 8.76 -0.35
CA THR A 114 1.43 8.35 -1.30
C THR A 114 1.54 6.84 -1.50
N VAL A 115 0.44 6.13 -1.37
CA VAL A 115 0.40 4.68 -1.43
C VAL A 115 -0.56 4.25 -2.52
N THR A 116 -0.09 3.37 -3.40
CA THR A 116 -0.88 2.81 -4.50
C THR A 116 -0.91 1.29 -4.33
N TYR A 117 -2.09 0.69 -4.38
CA TYR A 117 -2.23 -0.76 -4.34
C TYR A 117 -1.86 -1.33 -5.70
N LEU A 118 -1.00 -2.34 -5.69
CA LEU A 118 -0.52 -3.00 -6.91
C LEU A 118 -1.32 -4.23 -7.28
#